data_fc26cbda2d9df8c70cfe6be23f254c31
#
_entry.id   fc26cbda2d9df8c70cfe6be23f254c31
#
_cell.length_a   1.000
_cell.length_b   1.000
_cell.length_c   1.000
_cell.angle_alpha   90.00
_cell.angle_beta   90.00
_cell.angle_gamma   90.00
#
_symmetry.space_group_name_H-M   'P 1'
#
loop_
_entity.id
_entity.type
_entity.pdbx_description
1 polymer ?
#
loop_
_entity_poly.entity_id
_entity_poly.type
_entity_poly.pdbx_seq_one_letter_code
_entity_poly.pdbx_strand_id
1 'polypeptide(L)'
;MKGALSTLALIAAVAYAQDRCDAPYPNTFCNTTEVLAFQSSDCKAYHIFISRGSDEPYPGRQGNITREICSTLGSKDCGFENIEYPAKSTAWGKDEWCKSAAKGAANGQSQMKAYAQKCPNSKLILLGFSQGGAVAQDILGGGGGQVFECEQASNPALDASTAPGSNIIAAVTFGAVIRSRNQKFTIGDGVNYDGRRARTPAQLAALNRYSDRFRDYCHYGDPMCAVGSEPANVYVHLDYFLEHNAEVISWISEKAKADTGKAQPAQTNGNTNATSSTGAASALTVNVGLAALSAFMAFGLCFAL
;
A
#
# COMPACT_ATOMS: atom_id res chain seq x y z
N MET A 1 -45.75 8.87 -59.97
CA MET A 1 -44.71 9.48 -59.19
C MET A 1 -44.67 8.79 -57.81
N LYS A 2 -43.69 7.90 -57.57
CA LYS A 2 -43.58 7.17 -56.35
C LYS A 2 -42.41 7.78 -55.61
N GLY A 3 -42.66 8.49 -54.47
CA GLY A 3 -41.66 9.05 -53.61
C GLY A 3 -41.09 7.98 -52.72
N ALA A 4 -39.76 7.78 -52.80
CA ALA A 4 -39.03 6.91 -51.89
C ALA A 4 -38.63 7.75 -50.64
N LEU A 5 -39.19 7.41 -49.49
CA LEU A 5 -38.68 7.90 -48.18
C LEU A 5 -37.42 7.11 -47.80
N SER A 6 -36.29 7.80 -47.86
CA SER A 6 -35.06 7.28 -47.30
C SER A 6 -35.03 7.55 -45.79
N THR A 7 -35.18 6.51 -45.00
CA THR A 7 -34.95 6.54 -43.56
C THR A 7 -33.46 6.51 -43.30
N LEU A 8 -32.89 7.67 -42.94
CA LEU A 8 -31.54 7.72 -42.35
C LEU A 8 -31.60 7.14 -40.94
N ALA A 9 -31.03 5.96 -40.75
CA ALA A 9 -30.75 5.42 -39.44
C ALA A 9 -29.51 6.16 -38.88
N LEU A 10 -29.72 7.02 -37.90
CA LEU A 10 -28.64 7.56 -37.03
C LEU A 10 -28.15 6.40 -36.17
N ILE A 11 -27.02 5.83 -36.53
CA ILE A 11 -26.24 4.97 -35.63
C ILE A 11 -25.56 5.93 -34.66
N ALA A 12 -26.12 6.06 -33.45
CA ALA A 12 -25.45 6.68 -32.35
C ALA A 12 -24.26 5.76 -31.96
N ALA A 13 -23.06 6.13 -32.38
CA ALA A 13 -21.86 5.55 -31.89
C ALA A 13 -21.76 5.92 -30.40
N VAL A 14 -22.14 5.01 -29.52
CA VAL A 14 -21.80 5.09 -28.11
C VAL A 14 -20.28 4.91 -28.06
N ALA A 15 -19.56 6.03 -27.98
CA ALA A 15 -18.15 6.01 -27.66
C ALA A 15 -18.06 5.49 -26.23
N TYR A 16 -17.82 4.20 -26.08
CA TYR A 16 -17.27 3.68 -24.84
C TYR A 16 -15.97 4.43 -24.64
N ALA A 17 -15.93 5.30 -23.63
CA ALA A 17 -14.68 5.80 -23.10
C ALA A 17 -13.88 4.57 -22.69
N GLN A 18 -12.97 4.12 -23.55
CA GLN A 18 -12.02 3.11 -23.17
C GLN A 18 -11.24 3.69 -21.99
N ASP A 19 -11.46 3.09 -20.83
CA ASP A 19 -10.66 3.37 -19.63
C ASP A 19 -9.20 3.07 -19.95
N ARG A 20 -8.47 4.10 -20.35
CA ARG A 20 -7.08 3.96 -20.78
C ARG A 20 -6.18 4.08 -19.56
N CYS A 21 -5.85 2.95 -18.95
CA CYS A 21 -4.78 2.90 -17.97
C CYS A 21 -3.40 3.25 -18.54
N ASP A 22 -3.27 3.28 -19.86
CA ASP A 22 -2.01 3.41 -20.60
C ASP A 22 -1.91 4.74 -21.38
N ALA A 23 -2.86 5.66 -21.25
CA ALA A 23 -2.80 6.92 -22.00
C ALA A 23 -1.84 7.90 -21.33
N PRO A 24 -0.95 8.55 -22.10
CA PRO A 24 -0.23 9.70 -21.60
C PRO A 24 -1.22 10.86 -21.38
N TYR A 25 -1.24 11.40 -20.16
CA TYR A 25 -1.86 12.66 -19.76
C TYR A 25 -3.22 13.12 -20.31
N PRO A 26 -3.93 13.86 -19.49
CA PRO A 26 -3.89 14.14 -18.05
C PRO A 26 -4.80 13.25 -17.20
N ASN A 27 -5.55 12.31 -17.80
CA ASN A 27 -6.73 11.65 -17.21
C ASN A 27 -6.60 10.13 -17.09
N THR A 28 -5.40 9.61 -16.85
CA THR A 28 -5.16 8.18 -16.66
C THR A 28 -5.39 7.72 -15.23
N PHE A 29 -6.64 7.76 -14.80
CA PHE A 29 -7.04 7.14 -13.54
C PHE A 29 -7.51 5.72 -13.85
N CYS A 30 -6.74 4.73 -13.40
CA CYS A 30 -6.99 3.33 -13.71
C CYS A 30 -8.04 2.73 -12.78
N ASN A 31 -9.29 3.01 -13.02
CA ASN A 31 -10.43 2.44 -12.29
C ASN A 31 -11.27 1.48 -13.14
N THR A 32 -10.63 0.80 -14.10
CA THR A 32 -11.30 -0.15 -14.97
C THR A 32 -11.85 -1.36 -14.22
N THR A 33 -12.81 -2.05 -14.82
CA THR A 33 -13.38 -3.29 -14.25
C THR A 33 -12.31 -4.33 -13.97
N GLU A 34 -11.29 -4.45 -14.82
CA GLU A 34 -10.17 -5.38 -14.67
C GLU A 34 -9.29 -5.04 -13.46
N VAL A 35 -9.07 -3.76 -13.19
CA VAL A 35 -8.35 -3.31 -11.98
C VAL A 35 -9.20 -3.56 -10.74
N LEU A 36 -10.46 -3.14 -10.75
CA LEU A 36 -11.36 -3.25 -9.61
C LEU A 36 -11.70 -4.70 -9.26
N ALA A 37 -11.56 -5.64 -10.19
CA ALA A 37 -11.70 -7.07 -9.92
C ALA A 37 -10.72 -7.62 -8.88
N PHE A 38 -9.59 -6.94 -8.65
CA PHE A 38 -8.62 -7.30 -7.60
C PHE A 38 -8.88 -6.59 -6.26
N GLN A 39 -9.81 -5.63 -6.21
CA GLN A 39 -10.11 -4.92 -4.96
C GLN A 39 -10.84 -5.86 -4.01
N SER A 40 -10.23 -6.15 -2.88
CA SER A 40 -10.75 -7.10 -1.91
C SER A 40 -10.11 -6.90 -0.54
N SER A 41 -10.89 -7.01 0.51
CA SER A 41 -10.40 -7.08 1.89
C SER A 41 -10.25 -8.54 2.39
N ASP A 42 -10.49 -9.55 1.54
CA ASP A 42 -10.29 -10.95 1.88
C ASP A 42 -8.81 -11.28 2.08
N CYS A 43 -8.53 -12.30 2.88
CA CYS A 43 -7.17 -12.78 3.04
C CYS A 43 -6.63 -13.33 1.73
N LYS A 44 -5.55 -12.74 1.25
CA LYS A 44 -4.80 -13.13 0.07
C LYS A 44 -3.37 -13.45 0.46
N ALA A 45 -2.67 -14.28 -0.32
CA ALA A 45 -1.25 -14.52 -0.11
C ALA A 45 -0.44 -13.23 -0.23
N TYR A 46 -0.83 -12.37 -1.19
CA TYR A 46 -0.26 -11.04 -1.42
C TYR A 46 -1.34 -9.98 -1.34
N HIS A 47 -1.10 -8.92 -0.59
CA HIS A 47 -2.06 -7.84 -0.46
C HIS A 47 -1.39 -6.49 -0.65
N ILE A 48 -1.93 -5.68 -1.57
CA ILE A 48 -1.37 -4.38 -1.95
C ILE A 48 -2.17 -3.27 -1.28
N PHE A 49 -1.50 -2.36 -0.61
CA PHE A 49 -2.07 -1.10 -0.14
C PHE A 49 -1.65 0.03 -1.07
N ILE A 50 -2.61 0.82 -1.54
CA ILE A 50 -2.39 1.91 -2.49
C ILE A 50 -2.68 3.25 -1.83
N SER A 51 -1.70 4.17 -1.86
CA SER A 51 -1.90 5.58 -1.55
C SER A 51 -1.79 6.43 -2.82
N ARG A 52 -2.94 6.95 -3.26
CA ARG A 52 -3.06 7.70 -4.51
C ARG A 52 -2.46 9.11 -4.43
N GLY A 53 -2.22 9.73 -5.58
CA GLY A 53 -1.80 11.14 -5.66
C GLY A 53 -2.90 12.12 -5.25
N SER A 54 -2.52 13.40 -5.09
CA SER A 54 -3.46 14.47 -4.80
C SER A 54 -4.54 14.58 -5.89
N ASP A 55 -5.79 14.75 -5.43
CA ASP A 55 -6.98 14.96 -6.26
C ASP A 55 -7.29 13.82 -7.23
N GLU A 56 -6.63 12.69 -7.09
CA GLU A 56 -6.96 11.49 -7.87
C GLU A 56 -8.18 10.76 -7.30
N PRO A 57 -9.07 10.21 -8.15
CA PRO A 57 -10.05 9.21 -7.72
C PRO A 57 -9.33 7.91 -7.35
N TYR A 58 -10.00 7.01 -6.62
CA TYR A 58 -9.47 5.67 -6.35
C TYR A 58 -9.52 4.79 -7.62
N PRO A 59 -8.54 3.92 -7.83
CA PRO A 59 -7.29 3.73 -7.05
C PRO A 59 -6.15 4.69 -7.46
N GLY A 60 -6.36 5.63 -8.35
CA GLY A 60 -5.37 6.54 -8.90
C GLY A 60 -4.59 5.93 -10.06
N ARG A 61 -3.50 6.60 -10.46
CA ARG A 61 -2.64 6.18 -11.58
C ARG A 61 -2.00 4.80 -11.38
N GLN A 62 -1.91 4.34 -10.14
CA GLN A 62 -1.32 3.06 -9.77
C GLN A 62 -2.22 1.85 -10.08
N GLY A 63 -3.44 2.07 -10.56
CA GLY A 63 -4.39 0.98 -10.83
C GLY A 63 -3.84 -0.07 -11.80
N ASN A 64 -3.25 0.35 -12.93
CA ASN A 64 -2.73 -0.60 -13.91
C ASN A 64 -1.55 -1.43 -13.38
N ILE A 65 -0.55 -0.80 -12.76
CA ILE A 65 0.58 -1.53 -12.18
C ILE A 65 0.11 -2.51 -11.09
N THR A 66 -0.91 -2.13 -10.31
CA THR A 66 -1.51 -3.01 -9.30
C THR A 66 -2.14 -4.25 -9.93
N ARG A 67 -2.92 -4.08 -11.01
CA ARG A 67 -3.49 -5.19 -11.79
C ARG A 67 -2.40 -6.12 -12.32
N GLU A 68 -1.34 -5.57 -12.88
CA GLU A 68 -0.25 -6.35 -13.45
C GLU A 68 0.56 -7.10 -12.38
N ILE A 69 0.82 -6.49 -11.23
CA ILE A 69 1.42 -7.16 -10.08
C ILE A 69 0.55 -8.35 -9.65
N CYS A 70 -0.75 -8.13 -9.46
CA CYS A 70 -1.66 -9.20 -9.04
C CYS A 70 -1.79 -10.30 -10.10
N SER A 71 -1.81 -9.95 -11.38
CA SER A 71 -1.80 -10.94 -12.48
C SER A 71 -0.53 -11.79 -12.45
N THR A 72 0.62 -11.18 -12.15
CA THR A 72 1.93 -11.86 -12.10
C THR A 72 2.09 -12.74 -10.85
N LEU A 73 1.60 -12.29 -9.70
CA LEU A 73 1.69 -13.02 -8.45
C LEU A 73 0.62 -14.12 -8.31
N GLY A 74 -0.35 -14.16 -9.20
CA GLY A 74 -1.49 -15.08 -9.21
C GLY A 74 -2.79 -14.37 -8.89
N SER A 75 -3.71 -14.33 -9.86
CA SER A 75 -4.95 -13.55 -9.77
C SER A 75 -5.88 -13.97 -8.63
N LYS A 76 -5.76 -15.19 -8.11
CA LYS A 76 -6.53 -15.67 -6.95
C LYS A 76 -5.83 -15.37 -5.62
N ASP A 77 -4.51 -15.22 -5.67
CA ASP A 77 -3.63 -15.10 -4.51
C ASP A 77 -3.28 -13.65 -4.17
N CYS A 78 -3.69 -12.70 -5.01
CA CYS A 78 -3.42 -11.28 -4.85
C CYS A 78 -4.70 -10.46 -4.80
N GLY A 79 -4.69 -9.39 -4.01
CA GLY A 79 -5.74 -8.39 -3.93
C GLY A 79 -5.17 -7.05 -3.48
N PHE A 80 -6.01 -6.00 -3.52
CA PHE A 80 -5.59 -4.70 -3.04
C PHE A 80 -6.69 -3.97 -2.27
N GLU A 81 -6.26 -3.03 -1.45
CA GLU A 81 -7.11 -2.02 -0.82
C GLU A 81 -6.51 -0.63 -1.04
N ASN A 82 -7.41 0.34 -1.15
CA ASN A 82 -7.02 1.75 -1.14
C ASN A 82 -6.81 2.22 0.30
N ILE A 83 -5.71 2.94 0.57
CA ILE A 83 -5.58 3.69 1.80
C ILE A 83 -6.60 4.81 1.77
N GLU A 84 -7.49 4.82 2.76
CA GLU A 84 -8.61 5.75 2.81
C GLU A 84 -8.15 7.11 3.36
N TYR A 85 -8.10 8.11 2.50
CA TYR A 85 -7.83 9.49 2.89
C TYR A 85 -8.32 10.48 1.83
N PRO A 86 -8.46 11.78 2.16
CA PRO A 86 -9.04 12.76 1.23
C PRO A 86 -8.21 12.99 -0.03
N ALA A 87 -6.88 12.82 0.03
CA ALA A 87 -5.92 13.11 -1.03
C ALA A 87 -6.05 14.55 -1.61
N LYS A 88 -6.38 15.53 -0.77
CA LYS A 88 -6.53 16.91 -1.19
C LYS A 88 -5.20 17.59 -1.46
N SER A 89 -5.12 18.33 -2.57
CA SER A 89 -4.00 19.21 -2.88
C SER A 89 -4.07 20.54 -2.10
N THR A 90 -3.07 21.39 -2.25
CA THR A 90 -3.06 22.76 -1.72
C THR A 90 -4.12 23.67 -2.37
N ALA A 91 -4.69 23.28 -3.51
CA ALA A 91 -5.78 24.02 -4.16
C ALA A 91 -7.08 24.02 -3.33
N TRP A 92 -7.26 23.08 -2.42
CA TRP A 92 -8.43 23.02 -1.53
C TRP A 92 -8.32 23.94 -0.31
N GLY A 93 -7.15 24.48 -0.06
CA GLY A 93 -6.87 25.37 1.06
C GLY A 93 -5.49 25.15 1.66
N LYS A 94 -4.99 26.14 2.39
CA LYS A 94 -3.63 26.18 2.91
C LYS A 94 -3.23 24.92 3.69
N ASP A 95 -4.13 24.42 4.57
CA ASP A 95 -3.82 23.29 5.46
C ASP A 95 -4.28 21.92 4.92
N GLU A 96 -4.99 21.89 3.81
CA GLU A 96 -5.71 20.69 3.36
C GLU A 96 -4.77 19.58 2.90
N TRP A 97 -3.62 19.93 2.30
CA TRP A 97 -2.62 18.93 1.95
C TRP A 97 -2.05 18.22 3.19
N CYS A 98 -1.67 18.99 4.20
CA CYS A 98 -1.10 18.46 5.45
C CYS A 98 -2.09 17.61 6.23
N LYS A 99 -3.34 18.07 6.38
CA LYS A 99 -4.42 17.30 7.01
C LYS A 99 -4.67 16.00 6.28
N SER A 100 -4.69 16.06 4.95
CA SER A 100 -4.90 14.91 4.09
C SER A 100 -3.76 13.89 4.23
N ALA A 101 -2.50 14.31 4.14
CA ALA A 101 -1.35 13.43 4.25
C ALA A 101 -1.25 12.79 5.64
N ALA A 102 -1.46 13.56 6.72
CA ALA A 102 -1.49 13.04 8.08
C ALA A 102 -2.58 11.97 8.27
N LYS A 103 -3.79 12.23 7.74
CA LYS A 103 -4.88 11.25 7.78
C LYS A 103 -4.54 9.98 6.99
N GLY A 104 -3.91 10.13 5.81
CA GLY A 104 -3.46 9.02 4.98
C GLY A 104 -2.46 8.12 5.72
N ALA A 105 -1.47 8.71 6.38
CA ALA A 105 -0.48 7.96 7.16
C ALA A 105 -1.13 7.21 8.33
N ALA A 106 -1.98 7.86 9.11
CA ALA A 106 -2.66 7.24 10.25
C ALA A 106 -3.62 6.12 9.80
N ASN A 107 -4.44 6.37 8.77
CA ASN A 107 -5.35 5.36 8.24
C ASN A 107 -4.60 4.18 7.62
N GLY A 108 -3.53 4.43 6.85
CA GLY A 108 -2.73 3.38 6.25
C GLY A 108 -2.11 2.45 7.31
N GLN A 109 -1.54 3.01 8.38
CA GLN A 109 -1.02 2.19 9.49
C GLN A 109 -2.15 1.38 10.15
N SER A 110 -3.34 1.97 10.35
CA SER A 110 -4.50 1.30 10.93
C SER A 110 -5.02 0.18 10.04
N GLN A 111 -5.20 0.43 8.73
CA GLN A 111 -5.67 -0.56 7.76
C GLN A 111 -4.68 -1.73 7.64
N MET A 112 -3.38 -1.46 7.51
CA MET A 112 -2.35 -2.49 7.44
C MET A 112 -2.30 -3.33 8.72
N LYS A 113 -2.44 -2.71 9.90
CA LYS A 113 -2.50 -3.42 11.19
C LYS A 113 -3.73 -4.34 11.27
N ALA A 114 -4.90 -3.82 10.91
CA ALA A 114 -6.14 -4.58 10.91
C ALA A 114 -6.08 -5.77 9.94
N TYR A 115 -5.53 -5.54 8.73
CA TYR A 115 -5.37 -6.60 7.74
C TYR A 115 -4.38 -7.68 8.22
N ALA A 116 -3.22 -7.29 8.75
CA ALA A 116 -2.24 -8.26 9.25
C ALA A 116 -2.75 -9.07 10.46
N GLN A 117 -3.60 -8.48 11.29
CA GLN A 117 -4.28 -9.21 12.37
C GLN A 117 -5.29 -10.25 11.83
N LYS A 118 -6.07 -9.86 10.82
CA LYS A 118 -7.02 -10.75 10.14
C LYS A 118 -6.32 -11.83 9.33
N CYS A 119 -5.22 -11.47 8.66
CA CYS A 119 -4.52 -12.26 7.67
C CYS A 119 -3.01 -12.35 7.98
N PRO A 120 -2.61 -13.03 9.07
CA PRO A 120 -1.23 -12.96 9.60
C PRO A 120 -0.16 -13.52 8.67
N ASN A 121 -0.54 -14.39 7.72
CA ASN A 121 0.38 -15.00 6.77
C ASN A 121 0.49 -14.23 5.45
N SER A 122 -0.33 -13.19 5.26
CA SER A 122 -0.32 -12.39 4.04
C SER A 122 0.96 -11.56 3.94
N LYS A 123 1.52 -11.50 2.73
CA LYS A 123 2.64 -10.64 2.37
C LYS A 123 2.09 -9.31 1.87
N LEU A 124 2.60 -8.23 2.43
CA LEU A 124 2.09 -6.90 2.15
C LEU A 124 2.99 -6.18 1.15
N ILE A 125 2.36 -5.44 0.25
CA ILE A 125 2.99 -4.56 -0.71
C ILE A 125 2.40 -3.16 -0.51
N LEU A 126 3.23 -2.13 -0.48
CA LEU A 126 2.80 -0.75 -0.32
C LEU A 126 3.19 0.07 -1.54
N LEU A 127 2.21 0.68 -2.21
CA LEU A 127 2.44 1.57 -3.35
C LEU A 127 2.00 2.99 -3.03
N GLY A 128 2.79 3.98 -3.44
CA GLY A 128 2.44 5.39 -3.25
C GLY A 128 2.90 6.29 -4.38
N PHE A 129 2.03 7.23 -4.80
CA PHE A 129 2.36 8.22 -5.82
C PHE A 129 2.16 9.65 -5.31
N SER A 130 3.10 10.57 -5.61
CA SER A 130 2.96 12.00 -5.28
C SER A 130 2.73 12.24 -3.78
N GLN A 131 1.59 12.83 -3.39
CA GLN A 131 1.15 12.92 -1.99
C GLN A 131 1.07 11.52 -1.36
N GLY A 132 0.55 10.54 -2.08
CA GLY A 132 0.50 9.15 -1.63
C GLY A 132 1.89 8.53 -1.48
N GLY A 133 2.88 8.96 -2.25
CA GLY A 133 4.28 8.62 -2.04
C GLY A 133 4.81 9.14 -0.70
N ALA A 134 4.48 10.40 -0.35
CA ALA A 134 4.79 10.94 0.97
C ALA A 134 4.07 10.16 2.08
N VAL A 135 2.78 9.85 1.90
CA VAL A 135 1.97 9.05 2.84
C VAL A 135 2.58 7.65 3.05
N ALA A 136 2.97 6.95 1.99
CA ALA A 136 3.60 5.63 2.09
C ALA A 136 4.92 5.70 2.88
N GLN A 137 5.75 6.70 2.62
CA GLN A 137 6.97 6.92 3.39
C GLN A 137 6.69 7.33 4.84
N ASP A 138 5.63 8.08 5.11
CA ASP A 138 5.19 8.44 6.47
C ASP A 138 4.70 7.21 7.26
N ILE A 139 4.02 6.29 6.60
CA ILE A 139 3.63 5.00 7.18
C ILE A 139 4.87 4.24 7.67
N LEU A 140 5.89 4.12 6.83
CA LEU A 140 7.08 3.32 7.10
C LEU A 140 8.05 4.03 8.07
N GLY A 141 8.32 5.30 7.81
CA GLY A 141 9.39 6.07 8.46
C GLY A 141 8.94 7.06 9.53
N GLY A 142 7.63 7.21 9.70
CA GLY A 142 7.06 8.31 10.49
C GLY A 142 6.95 9.59 9.68
N GLY A 143 5.92 10.36 9.96
CA GLY A 143 5.58 11.61 9.27
C GLY A 143 5.56 12.81 10.19
N GLY A 144 5.08 13.94 9.64
CA GLY A 144 4.90 15.21 10.35
C GLY A 144 5.96 16.23 10.03
N GLY A 145 5.64 17.48 10.30
CA GLY A 145 6.48 18.66 10.10
C GLY A 145 6.02 19.55 8.94
N GLN A 146 6.69 20.67 8.76
CA GLN A 146 6.27 21.71 7.83
C GLN A 146 6.57 21.32 6.38
N VAL A 147 5.56 21.45 5.50
CA VAL A 147 5.69 21.27 4.04
C VAL A 147 4.71 22.20 3.35
N PHE A 148 5.11 22.80 2.22
CA PHE A 148 4.41 23.93 1.64
C PHE A 148 4.24 25.05 2.69
N GLU A 149 3.02 25.49 2.93
CA GLU A 149 2.69 26.51 3.93
C GLU A 149 1.91 25.94 5.12
N CYS A 150 1.94 24.61 5.34
CA CYS A 150 1.19 23.95 6.40
C CYS A 150 2.06 23.04 7.27
N GLU A 151 1.57 22.77 8.47
CA GLU A 151 2.18 21.83 9.42
C GLU A 151 1.41 20.50 9.37
N GLN A 152 2.10 19.44 8.97
CA GLN A 152 1.55 18.09 8.99
C GLN A 152 1.68 17.50 10.38
N ALA A 153 0.59 16.98 10.93
CA ALA A 153 0.64 16.26 12.20
C ALA A 153 1.55 15.03 12.10
N SER A 154 2.32 14.79 13.16
CA SER A 154 3.26 13.67 13.20
C SER A 154 2.56 12.34 13.46
N ASN A 155 3.13 11.28 12.90
CA ASN A 155 2.83 9.90 13.23
C ASN A 155 4.13 9.13 13.49
N PRO A 156 4.11 8.08 14.34
CA PRO A 156 5.29 7.24 14.55
C PRO A 156 5.60 6.41 13.31
N ALA A 157 6.84 5.95 13.18
CA ALA A 157 7.24 4.97 12.19
C ALA A 157 6.60 3.60 12.48
N LEU A 158 6.28 2.85 11.43
CA LEU A 158 5.91 1.45 11.56
C LEU A 158 7.15 0.62 11.90
N ASP A 159 7.04 -0.26 12.91
CA ASP A 159 8.16 -1.14 13.26
C ASP A 159 8.38 -2.20 12.17
N ALA A 160 9.57 -2.19 11.57
CA ALA A 160 9.95 -3.11 10.49
C ALA A 160 10.12 -4.58 10.95
N SER A 161 10.23 -4.82 12.26
CA SER A 161 10.47 -6.15 12.84
C SER A 161 9.22 -6.87 13.32
N THR A 162 8.11 -6.16 13.49
CA THR A 162 6.83 -6.69 13.94
C THR A 162 5.73 -6.48 12.91
N ALA A 163 4.69 -7.32 12.91
CA ALA A 163 3.54 -7.16 12.01
C ALA A 163 2.78 -5.84 12.32
N PRO A 164 2.35 -5.13 11.30
CA PRO A 164 2.35 -5.43 9.87
C PRO A 164 3.67 -5.11 9.16
N GLY A 165 4.62 -4.38 9.77
CA GLY A 165 5.87 -3.97 9.14
C GLY A 165 6.74 -5.14 8.67
N SER A 166 6.83 -6.21 9.45
CA SER A 166 7.56 -7.44 9.07
C SER A 166 6.90 -8.21 7.92
N ASN A 167 5.60 -8.00 7.69
CA ASN A 167 4.88 -8.63 6.58
C ASN A 167 5.12 -7.92 5.23
N ILE A 168 5.63 -6.69 5.25
CA ILE A 168 5.90 -5.93 4.03
C ILE A 168 7.09 -6.57 3.30
N ILE A 169 6.87 -7.08 2.11
CA ILE A 169 7.92 -7.64 1.25
C ILE A 169 8.43 -6.62 0.22
N ALA A 170 7.61 -5.66 -0.14
CA ALA A 170 7.98 -4.58 -1.06
C ALA A 170 7.21 -3.30 -0.74
N ALA A 171 7.87 -2.17 -0.83
CA ALA A 171 7.25 -0.85 -0.85
C ALA A 171 7.84 -0.05 -2.02
N VAL A 172 6.99 0.67 -2.76
CA VAL A 172 7.42 1.50 -3.89
C VAL A 172 6.72 2.83 -3.84
N THR A 173 7.49 3.90 -3.95
CA THR A 173 6.98 5.26 -4.09
C THR A 173 7.45 5.89 -5.39
N PHE A 174 6.59 6.69 -6.00
CA PHE A 174 6.84 7.40 -7.25
C PHE A 174 6.61 8.89 -7.03
N GLY A 175 7.58 9.73 -7.37
CA GLY A 175 7.44 11.19 -7.28
C GLY A 175 7.07 11.69 -5.88
N ALA A 176 7.57 11.07 -4.82
CA ALA A 176 7.16 11.38 -3.43
C ALA A 176 7.46 12.83 -3.08
N VAL A 177 6.43 13.56 -2.62
CA VAL A 177 6.51 15.00 -2.28
C VAL A 177 7.48 15.26 -1.12
N ILE A 178 7.53 14.36 -0.14
CA ILE A 178 8.45 14.41 0.99
C ILE A 178 9.41 13.24 0.86
N ARG A 179 10.65 13.51 0.49
CA ARG A 179 11.72 12.53 0.33
C ARG A 179 13.08 13.16 0.51
N SER A 180 14.08 12.33 0.78
CA SER A 180 15.48 12.77 0.87
C SER A 180 16.32 12.16 -0.24
N ARG A 181 17.23 12.97 -0.75
CA ARG A 181 18.22 12.58 -1.77
C ARG A 181 19.19 11.51 -1.29
N ASN A 182 19.83 10.83 -2.23
CA ASN A 182 20.98 9.96 -2.01
C ASN A 182 20.77 8.85 -0.95
N GLN A 183 19.54 8.32 -0.83
CA GLN A 183 19.28 7.17 0.01
C GLN A 183 19.53 5.87 -0.75
N LYS A 184 19.82 4.77 -0.05
CA LYS A 184 20.08 3.46 -0.67
C LYS A 184 18.91 2.91 -1.50
N PHE A 185 17.71 3.38 -1.20
CA PHE A 185 16.47 2.98 -1.85
C PHE A 185 16.00 3.95 -2.94
N THR A 186 16.73 5.04 -3.21
CA THR A 186 16.35 6.01 -4.26
C THR A 186 16.75 5.52 -5.64
N ILE A 187 15.85 5.64 -6.62
CA ILE A 187 15.98 5.18 -8.00
C ILE A 187 15.64 6.32 -8.95
N GLY A 188 16.28 6.34 -10.11
CA GLY A 188 16.07 7.33 -11.17
C GLY A 188 17.14 8.42 -11.19
N ASP A 189 17.03 9.34 -12.13
CA ASP A 189 17.99 10.42 -12.36
C ASP A 189 17.80 11.65 -11.46
N GLY A 190 16.65 11.71 -10.75
CA GLY A 190 16.36 12.68 -9.68
C GLY A 190 16.93 12.33 -8.30
N VAL A 191 17.75 11.28 -8.18
CA VAL A 191 18.26 10.77 -6.89
C VAL A 191 19.03 11.79 -6.06
N ASN A 192 19.68 12.78 -6.70
CA ASN A 192 20.49 13.81 -6.05
C ASN A 192 19.70 14.99 -5.48
N TYR A 193 18.38 14.98 -5.62
CA TYR A 193 17.50 16.06 -5.20
C TYR A 193 16.59 15.62 -4.04
N ASP A 194 16.28 16.55 -3.15
CA ASP A 194 15.24 16.39 -2.15
C ASP A 194 13.86 16.68 -2.77
N GLY A 195 12.81 16.17 -2.14
CA GLY A 195 11.44 16.61 -2.43
C GLY A 195 11.14 18.02 -1.87
N ARG A 196 9.87 18.38 -1.78
CA ARG A 196 9.44 19.65 -1.19
C ARG A 196 9.89 19.83 0.25
N ARG A 197 10.18 18.73 0.91
CA ARG A 197 10.84 18.68 2.21
C ARG A 197 11.69 17.42 2.29
N ALA A 198 12.91 17.55 2.80
CA ALA A 198 13.72 16.40 3.17
C ALA A 198 13.17 15.75 4.47
N ARG A 199 13.38 14.47 4.62
CA ARG A 199 13.05 13.75 5.84
C ARG A 199 14.05 14.05 6.95
N THR A 200 13.57 14.06 8.19
CA THR A 200 14.45 14.22 9.35
C THR A 200 15.37 13.00 9.52
N PRO A 201 16.51 13.13 10.24
CA PRO A 201 17.38 11.99 10.51
C PRO A 201 16.67 10.80 11.17
N ALA A 202 15.72 11.06 12.08
CA ALA A 202 14.94 10.01 12.74
C ALA A 202 14.01 9.27 11.75
N GLN A 203 13.32 10.01 10.87
CA GLN A 203 12.48 9.45 9.82
C GLN A 203 13.31 8.61 8.83
N LEU A 204 14.50 9.09 8.45
CA LEU A 204 15.42 8.35 7.58
C LEU A 204 15.94 7.08 8.23
N ALA A 205 16.30 7.14 9.51
CA ALA A 205 16.75 5.95 10.25
C ALA A 205 15.67 4.87 10.28
N ALA A 206 14.39 5.25 10.42
CA ALA A 206 13.27 4.33 10.37
C ALA A 206 13.03 3.77 8.96
N LEU A 207 13.03 4.62 7.93
CA LEU A 207 12.91 4.19 6.52
C LEU A 207 14.04 3.24 6.10
N ASN A 208 15.26 3.48 6.57
CA ASN A 208 16.41 2.64 6.24
C ASN A 208 16.30 1.19 6.77
N ARG A 209 15.40 0.93 7.74
CA ARG A 209 15.07 -0.45 8.15
C ARG A 209 14.32 -1.24 7.08
N TYR A 210 13.80 -0.54 6.08
CA TYR A 210 13.12 -1.12 4.92
C TYR A 210 13.97 -1.08 3.65
N SER A 211 15.22 -0.60 3.69
CA SER A 211 16.01 -0.29 2.50
C SER A 211 16.26 -1.48 1.56
N ASP A 212 16.15 -2.71 2.04
CA ASP A 212 16.26 -3.95 1.24
C ASP A 212 14.97 -4.30 0.47
N ARG A 213 13.86 -3.69 0.86
CA ARG A 213 12.50 -3.92 0.34
C ARG A 213 11.72 -2.65 0.06
N PHE A 214 12.43 -1.53 -0.11
CA PHE A 214 11.85 -0.23 -0.45
C PHE A 214 12.57 0.38 -1.65
N ARG A 215 11.81 0.94 -2.61
CA ARG A 215 12.29 1.74 -3.74
C ARG A 215 11.50 3.04 -3.82
N ASP A 216 12.22 4.15 -4.01
CA ASP A 216 11.67 5.50 -4.14
C ASP A 216 12.12 6.08 -5.48
N TYR A 217 11.22 6.09 -6.46
CA TYR A 217 11.49 6.57 -7.81
C TYR A 217 11.33 8.08 -7.89
N CYS A 218 12.34 8.76 -8.43
CA CYS A 218 12.31 10.20 -8.68
C CYS A 218 13.06 10.53 -9.97
N HIS A 219 12.37 11.24 -10.88
CA HIS A 219 12.94 11.73 -12.12
C HIS A 219 13.54 13.13 -11.96
N TYR A 220 14.63 13.39 -12.67
CA TYR A 220 15.14 14.74 -12.87
C TYR A 220 14.08 15.60 -13.58
N GLY A 221 13.89 16.83 -13.14
CA GLY A 221 12.83 17.70 -13.66
C GLY A 221 11.45 17.52 -13.02
N ASP A 222 11.27 16.52 -12.16
CA ASP A 222 10.03 16.38 -11.37
C ASP A 222 9.95 17.48 -10.31
N PRO A 223 8.97 18.41 -10.39
CA PRO A 223 8.89 19.54 -9.47
C PRO A 223 8.51 19.17 -8.05
N MET A 224 8.11 17.91 -7.78
CA MET A 224 7.68 17.44 -6.47
C MET A 224 8.78 16.67 -5.73
N CYS A 225 9.45 15.75 -6.41
CA CYS A 225 10.46 14.90 -5.78
C CYS A 225 11.91 15.33 -6.04
N ALA A 226 12.17 16.12 -7.10
CA ALA A 226 13.49 16.63 -7.47
C ALA A 226 13.50 18.16 -7.48
N VAL A 227 13.24 18.78 -6.34
CA VAL A 227 13.11 20.23 -6.21
C VAL A 227 14.44 20.92 -6.52
N GLY A 228 14.40 21.90 -7.46
CA GLY A 228 15.57 22.62 -7.93
C GLY A 228 16.29 21.96 -9.10
N SER A 229 15.83 20.83 -9.63
CA SER A 229 16.24 20.33 -10.95
C SER A 229 15.57 21.16 -12.06
N GLU A 230 16.33 21.51 -13.11
CA GLU A 230 15.83 22.37 -14.20
C GLU A 230 16.20 21.77 -15.57
N PRO A 231 15.28 21.80 -16.57
CA PRO A 231 13.96 22.44 -16.49
C PRO A 231 12.95 21.58 -15.72
N ALA A 232 12.19 22.21 -14.81
CA ALA A 232 11.11 21.53 -14.11
C ALA A 232 9.89 21.36 -15.03
N ASN A 233 9.31 20.15 -15.02
CA ASN A 233 8.18 19.82 -15.89
C ASN A 233 7.19 18.89 -15.16
N VAL A 234 5.96 19.36 -14.96
CA VAL A 234 4.90 18.58 -14.30
C VAL A 234 4.60 17.26 -15.02
N TYR A 235 4.83 17.18 -16.31
CA TYR A 235 4.63 15.93 -17.06
C TYR A 235 5.61 14.84 -16.63
N VAL A 236 6.83 15.19 -16.27
CA VAL A 236 7.80 14.24 -15.70
C VAL A 236 7.28 13.64 -14.39
N HIS A 237 6.53 14.41 -13.60
CA HIS A 237 5.87 13.92 -12.39
C HIS A 237 4.78 12.89 -12.66
N LEU A 238 4.26 12.83 -13.86
CA LEU A 238 3.13 11.98 -14.22
C LEU A 238 3.53 10.74 -15.03
N ASP A 239 4.78 10.60 -15.48
CA ASP A 239 5.25 9.57 -16.43
C ASP A 239 5.69 8.25 -15.80
N TYR A 240 5.85 8.18 -14.49
CA TYR A 240 6.41 7.01 -13.79
C TYR A 240 5.82 5.66 -14.24
N PHE A 241 4.50 5.61 -14.45
CA PHE A 241 3.78 4.38 -14.78
C PHE A 241 3.90 3.97 -16.25
N LEU A 242 4.48 4.81 -17.09
CA LEU A 242 4.86 4.46 -18.46
C LEU A 242 6.26 3.84 -18.52
N GLU A 243 7.17 4.30 -17.66
CA GLU A 243 8.58 3.95 -17.73
C GLU A 243 8.97 2.79 -16.80
N HIS A 244 8.40 2.73 -15.60
CA HIS A 244 8.90 1.83 -14.55
C HIS A 244 8.04 0.61 -14.25
N ASN A 245 6.85 0.46 -14.85
CA ASN A 245 5.96 -0.64 -14.52
C ASN A 245 6.63 -2.01 -14.63
N ALA A 246 7.28 -2.31 -15.75
CA ALA A 246 7.91 -3.61 -15.98
C ALA A 246 9.03 -3.92 -14.96
N GLU A 247 9.87 -2.93 -14.66
CA GLU A 247 10.94 -3.06 -13.67
C GLU A 247 10.39 -3.31 -12.27
N VAL A 248 9.38 -2.53 -11.86
CA VAL A 248 8.77 -2.63 -10.53
C VAL A 248 8.07 -3.98 -10.36
N ILE A 249 7.32 -4.45 -11.37
CA ILE A 249 6.64 -5.75 -11.35
C ILE A 249 7.66 -6.88 -11.21
N SER A 250 8.74 -6.84 -11.99
CA SER A 250 9.83 -7.82 -11.91
C SER A 250 10.44 -7.84 -10.51
N TRP A 251 10.79 -6.66 -9.97
CA TRP A 251 11.40 -6.55 -8.65
C TRP A 251 10.47 -7.03 -7.52
N ILE A 252 9.18 -6.69 -7.55
CA ILE A 252 8.20 -7.19 -6.57
C ILE A 252 8.07 -8.72 -6.66
N SER A 253 8.07 -9.28 -7.88
CA SER A 253 8.00 -10.72 -8.10
C SER A 253 9.24 -11.45 -7.54
N GLU A 254 10.42 -10.85 -7.68
CA GLU A 254 11.65 -11.36 -7.07
C GLU A 254 11.57 -11.36 -5.53
N LYS A 255 11.04 -10.28 -4.93
CA LYS A 255 10.81 -10.22 -3.49
C LYS A 255 9.84 -11.28 -3.00
N ALA A 256 8.75 -11.50 -3.73
CA ALA A 256 7.77 -12.53 -3.42
C ALA A 256 8.40 -13.95 -3.45
N LYS A 257 9.21 -14.24 -4.49
CA LYS A 257 9.94 -15.53 -4.60
C LYS A 257 10.97 -15.72 -3.49
N ALA A 258 11.74 -14.69 -3.16
CA ALA A 258 12.76 -14.74 -2.11
C ALA A 258 12.15 -14.99 -0.71
N ASP A 259 10.93 -14.51 -0.49
CA ASP A 259 10.22 -14.72 0.77
C ASP A 259 9.66 -16.16 0.88
N THR A 260 9.13 -16.73 -0.20
CA THR A 260 8.70 -18.14 -0.23
C THR A 260 9.85 -19.11 -0.03
N GLY A 261 11.07 -18.77 -0.47
CA GLY A 261 12.28 -19.57 -0.23
C GLY A 261 12.76 -19.59 1.23
N LYS A 262 12.27 -18.67 2.07
CA LYS A 262 12.54 -18.63 3.53
C LYS A 262 11.51 -19.40 4.36
N ALA A 263 10.50 -20.00 3.74
CA ALA A 263 9.48 -20.76 4.43
C ALA A 263 10.08 -22.04 5.01
N GLN A 264 10.22 -22.01 6.33
CA GLN A 264 10.18 -23.06 7.35
C GLN A 264 10.77 -24.42 6.97
N PRO A 265 11.72 -24.94 7.80
CA PRO A 265 12.10 -26.35 7.73
C PRO A 265 10.84 -27.19 7.88
N ALA A 266 10.63 -28.12 6.97
CA ALA A 266 9.54 -29.08 7.02
C ALA A 266 9.49 -29.70 8.43
N GLN A 267 8.37 -29.53 9.13
CA GLN A 267 8.05 -30.40 10.24
C GLN A 267 7.99 -31.80 9.67
N THR A 268 9.05 -32.55 9.85
CA THR A 268 9.03 -33.99 9.64
C THR A 268 8.03 -34.59 10.62
N ASN A 269 6.86 -34.92 10.12
CA ASN A 269 5.96 -35.85 10.80
C ASN A 269 6.71 -37.19 10.94
N GLY A 270 7.38 -37.34 12.03
CA GLY A 270 7.94 -38.60 12.44
C GLY A 270 6.82 -39.58 12.77
N ASN A 271 6.34 -40.28 11.75
CA ASN A 271 5.52 -41.47 11.94
C ASN A 271 6.47 -42.63 12.22
N THR A 272 6.91 -42.76 13.48
CA THR A 272 7.59 -43.96 13.95
C THR A 272 6.54 -44.93 14.42
N ASN A 273 6.26 -45.94 13.58
CA ASN A 273 5.72 -47.22 14.04
C ASN A 273 6.69 -47.80 15.07
N ALA A 274 6.32 -47.76 16.33
CA ALA A 274 6.96 -48.54 17.38
C ALA A 274 6.06 -49.72 17.77
N THR A 275 6.54 -50.87 17.45
CA THR A 275 6.09 -52.19 17.87
C THR A 275 6.15 -52.30 19.40
N SER A 276 5.14 -52.93 19.95
CA SER A 276 4.93 -53.22 21.36
C SER A 276 6.06 -54.00 22.05
N SER A 277 6.38 -53.65 23.28
CA SER A 277 6.72 -54.63 24.32
C SER A 277 6.30 -54.11 25.69
N THR A 278 5.72 -55.05 26.40
CA THR A 278 5.11 -55.10 27.73
C THR A 278 5.98 -54.60 28.89
N GLY A 279 5.33 -54.00 29.92
CA GLY A 279 5.80 -54.10 31.27
C GLY A 279 5.43 -52.96 32.24
N ALA A 280 4.47 -53.31 33.12
CA ALA A 280 4.35 -52.92 34.52
C ALA A 280 3.82 -51.53 34.93
N ALA A 281 2.78 -51.65 35.73
CA ALA A 281 2.00 -50.68 36.48
C ALA A 281 2.78 -49.76 37.46
N SER A 282 2.25 -48.56 37.69
CA SER A 282 1.91 -48.07 39.03
C SER A 282 1.33 -46.66 39.05
N ALA A 283 0.19 -46.63 39.70
CA ALA A 283 -0.32 -45.59 40.61
C ALA A 283 -0.88 -44.26 40.07
N LEU A 284 -2.22 -44.21 40.19
CA LEU A 284 -3.05 -43.02 40.25
C LEU A 284 -2.64 -42.07 41.40
N THR A 285 -2.69 -40.80 41.15
CA THR A 285 -3.12 -39.81 42.15
C THR A 285 -4.05 -38.79 41.48
N VAL A 286 -5.31 -38.85 41.88
CA VAL A 286 -6.37 -37.89 41.63
C VAL A 286 -6.23 -36.76 42.61
N ASN A 287 -6.17 -35.52 42.13
CA ASN A 287 -6.46 -34.36 42.96
C ASN A 287 -7.60 -33.58 42.34
N VAL A 288 -8.73 -33.65 43.03
CA VAL A 288 -9.94 -32.89 42.86
C VAL A 288 -9.80 -31.60 43.68
N GLY A 289 -9.94 -30.47 43.06
CA GLY A 289 -9.97 -29.17 43.73
C GLY A 289 -11.11 -28.33 43.19
N LEU A 290 -12.05 -28.12 44.03
CA LEU A 290 -13.38 -27.55 43.94
C LEU A 290 -13.48 -26.16 43.29
N ALA A 291 -14.67 -25.97 42.75
CA ALA A 291 -15.30 -24.77 42.26
C ALA A 291 -15.42 -23.63 43.28
N ALA A 292 -15.43 -22.41 42.79
CA ALA A 292 -16.21 -21.34 43.40
C ALA A 292 -16.77 -20.43 42.29
N LEU A 293 -18.08 -20.51 42.09
CA LEU A 293 -18.92 -19.50 41.45
C LEU A 293 -18.94 -18.26 42.31
N SER A 294 -18.87 -17.09 41.66
CA SER A 294 -19.45 -15.87 42.23
C SER A 294 -20.05 -15.07 41.10
N ALA A 295 -21.36 -15.09 41.03
CA ALA A 295 -22.21 -14.19 40.32
C ALA A 295 -22.29 -12.86 41.08
N PHE A 296 -22.17 -11.74 40.37
CA PHE A 296 -22.77 -10.49 40.83
C PHE A 296 -23.51 -9.81 39.68
N MET A 297 -24.82 -9.77 39.83
CA MET A 297 -25.73 -8.86 39.15
C MET A 297 -25.66 -7.50 39.83
N ALA A 298 -25.85 -6.44 39.06
CA ALA A 298 -26.89 -5.47 39.28
C ALA A 298 -26.59 -4.16 38.53
N PHE A 299 -27.55 -3.76 37.68
CA PHE A 299 -28.34 -2.51 37.75
C PHE A 299 -27.48 -1.23 37.65
N GLY A 300 -27.69 -0.32 36.75
CA GLY A 300 -28.89 0.21 36.13
C GLY A 300 -28.76 1.72 35.95
N LEU A 301 -29.56 2.22 35.08
CA LEU A 301 -30.08 3.58 34.85
C LEU A 301 -29.21 4.64 34.15
N CYS A 302 -29.69 4.97 32.97
CA CYS A 302 -30.10 6.28 32.40
C CYS A 302 -29.71 7.55 33.17
N PHE A 303 -29.18 8.56 32.45
CA PHE A 303 -29.87 9.82 32.21
C PHE A 303 -29.19 10.61 31.08
N ALA A 304 -30.07 11.17 30.25
CA ALA A 304 -29.81 12.13 29.21
C ALA A 304 -29.38 13.50 29.80
N LEU A 305 -28.51 14.18 29.06
CA LEU A 305 -28.68 15.57 28.63
C LEU A 305 -27.66 15.83 27.54
#